data_136843a9c49d1b3f6e65d3b7d1ef25d8
#
_entry.id   136843a9c49d1b3f6e65d3b7d1ef25d8
#
_cell.length_a   1.000
_cell.length_b   1.000
_cell.length_c   1.000
_cell.angle_alpha   90.00
_cell.angle_beta   90.00
_cell.angle_gamma   90.00
#
_symmetry.space_group_name_H-M   'P 1'
#
loop_
_entity.id
_entity.type
_entity.pdbx_description
1 polymer ?
#
loop_
_entity_poly.entity_id
_entity_poly.type
_entity_poly.pdbx_seq_one_letter_code
_entity_poly.pdbx_strand_id
1 'polypeptide(L)'
;MHKTTNFGEYLKQKREEKQISLRELARRLEVSAPFLSDVENNRRAPLTEERLATLADVLNLNEAEKAEMYDIVGHQKGLLAPDLNPYVNDRPYVNAALRTARNLEANEDDWKMFVEELIKRKSGDN
;
A
#
# COMPACT_ATOMS: atom_id res chain seq x y z
N MET A 1 12.01 9.87 -11.52
CA MET A 1 11.68 9.23 -11.12
C MET A 1 10.80 8.43 -11.45
N HIS A 2 10.60 7.61 -11.59
CA HIS A 2 9.78 7.01 -11.71
C HIS A 2 9.52 6.06 -10.99
N LYS A 3 8.88 5.70 -10.78
CA LYS A 3 8.46 4.96 -9.83
C LYS A 3 7.82 3.76 -10.30
N THR A 4 7.91 2.73 -9.55
CA THR A 4 7.25 1.48 -9.84
C THR A 4 5.79 1.72 -10.05
N THR A 5 5.27 1.17 -11.10
CA THR A 5 3.90 1.42 -11.46
C THR A 5 2.97 0.28 -11.12
N ASN A 6 3.50 -0.93 -10.85
CA ASN A 6 2.62 -2.05 -10.56
C ASN A 6 3.21 -2.91 -9.45
N PHE A 7 2.34 -3.75 -8.90
CA PHE A 7 2.73 -4.56 -7.75
C PHE A 7 3.80 -5.59 -8.08
N GLY A 8 3.73 -6.19 -9.26
CA GLY A 8 4.71 -7.21 -9.62
C GLY A 8 6.12 -6.67 -9.65
N GLU A 9 6.29 -5.49 -10.26
CA GLU A 9 7.60 -4.85 -10.29
C GLU A 9 8.08 -4.48 -8.90
N TYR A 10 7.17 -3.95 -8.08
CA TYR A 10 7.50 -3.59 -6.71
C TYR A 10 7.97 -4.82 -5.94
N LEU A 11 7.22 -5.92 -6.06
CA LEU A 11 7.54 -7.15 -5.35
C LEU A 11 8.91 -7.67 -5.73
N LYS A 12 9.17 -7.72 -7.03
CA LYS A 12 10.46 -8.22 -7.51
C LYS A 12 11.60 -7.34 -7.03
N GLN A 13 11.42 -6.02 -7.12
CA GLN A 13 12.45 -5.09 -6.68
C GLN A 13 12.76 -5.26 -5.19
N LYS A 14 11.73 -5.33 -4.35
CA LYS A 14 11.94 -5.47 -2.91
C LYS A 14 12.55 -6.81 -2.57
N ARG A 15 12.11 -7.87 -3.26
CA ARG A 15 12.67 -9.18 -3.02
C ARG A 15 14.17 -9.20 -3.33
N GLU A 16 14.55 -8.58 -4.43
CA GLU A 16 15.96 -8.55 -4.83
C GLU A 16 16.78 -7.65 -3.89
N GLU A 17 16.22 -6.53 -3.48
CA GLU A 17 16.88 -5.66 -2.51
C GLU A 17 17.16 -6.38 -1.20
N LYS A 18 16.23 -7.23 -0.78
CA LYS A 18 16.35 -7.97 0.47
C LYS A 18 17.09 -9.29 0.28
N GLN A 19 17.54 -9.56 -0.95
CA GLN A 19 18.37 -10.72 -1.27
C GLN A 19 17.71 -12.05 -0.94
N ILE A 20 16.44 -12.15 -1.31
CA ILE A 20 15.69 -13.38 -1.10
C ILE A 20 15.35 -13.98 -2.47
N SER A 21 15.53 -15.29 -2.62
CA SER A 21 15.21 -15.92 -3.89
C SER A 21 13.70 -16.05 -4.06
N LEU A 22 13.26 -16.14 -5.31
CA LEU A 22 11.85 -16.35 -5.60
C LEU A 22 11.33 -17.60 -4.90
N ARG A 23 12.09 -18.68 -4.97
CA ARG A 23 11.69 -19.94 -4.37
C ARG A 23 11.55 -19.83 -2.86
N GLU A 24 12.49 -19.15 -2.21
CA GLU A 24 12.43 -19.00 -0.77
C GLU A 24 11.24 -18.13 -0.35
N LEU A 25 11.00 -17.05 -1.08
CA LEU A 25 9.86 -16.21 -0.77
C LEU A 25 8.55 -16.96 -0.96
N ALA A 26 8.46 -17.73 -2.05
CA ALA A 26 7.24 -18.52 -2.30
C ALA A 26 7.00 -19.49 -1.15
N ARG A 27 8.08 -20.14 -0.67
CA ARG A 27 7.96 -21.06 0.44
C ARG A 27 7.40 -20.36 1.68
N ARG A 28 7.93 -19.20 1.99
CA ARG A 28 7.49 -18.45 3.18
C ARG A 28 6.06 -17.92 3.06
N LEU A 29 5.63 -17.65 1.85
CA LEU A 29 4.25 -17.20 1.60
C LEU A 29 3.30 -18.38 1.42
N GLU A 30 3.83 -19.60 1.43
CA GLU A 30 3.04 -20.82 1.26
C GLU A 30 2.30 -20.83 -0.07
N VAL A 31 3.01 -20.42 -1.12
CA VAL A 31 2.51 -20.48 -2.48
C VAL A 31 3.58 -21.18 -3.33
N SER A 32 3.19 -21.58 -4.54
CA SER A 32 4.15 -22.21 -5.43
C SER A 32 5.04 -21.15 -6.08
N ALA A 33 6.25 -21.57 -6.47
CA ALA A 33 7.13 -20.64 -7.17
C ALA A 33 6.54 -20.16 -8.50
N PRO A 34 5.90 -21.03 -9.31
CA PRO A 34 5.25 -20.53 -10.52
C PRO A 34 4.15 -19.51 -10.23
N PHE A 35 3.38 -19.70 -9.16
CA PHE A 35 2.36 -18.73 -8.78
C PHE A 35 3.01 -17.38 -8.49
N LEU A 36 4.06 -17.38 -7.69
CA LEU A 36 4.70 -16.12 -7.32
C LEU A 36 5.37 -15.48 -8.53
N SER A 37 5.93 -16.27 -9.42
CA SER A 37 6.50 -15.76 -10.65
C SER A 37 5.44 -15.04 -11.48
N ASP A 38 4.24 -15.63 -11.56
CA ASP A 38 3.14 -14.99 -12.28
C ASP A 38 2.74 -13.66 -11.65
N VAL A 39 2.77 -13.58 -10.31
CA VAL A 39 2.47 -12.33 -9.63
C VAL A 39 3.53 -11.27 -9.97
N GLU A 40 4.81 -11.66 -9.94
CA GLU A 40 5.87 -10.71 -10.25
C GLU A 40 5.81 -10.22 -11.69
N ASN A 41 5.32 -11.04 -12.58
CA ASN A 41 5.22 -10.67 -13.99
C ASN A 41 3.85 -10.11 -14.37
N ASN A 42 3.03 -9.83 -13.37
CA ASN A 42 1.72 -9.21 -13.55
C ASN A 42 0.76 -10.04 -14.39
N ARG A 43 0.89 -11.34 -14.29
CA ARG A 43 -0.04 -12.27 -14.93
C ARG A 43 -1.15 -12.68 -13.99
N ARG A 44 -1.08 -12.22 -12.75
CA ARG A 44 -2.07 -12.47 -11.73
C ARG A 44 -2.31 -11.21 -10.94
N ALA A 45 -3.46 -11.13 -10.30
CA ALA A 45 -3.78 -10.03 -9.39
C ALA A 45 -2.77 -9.99 -8.24
N PRO A 46 -2.63 -8.83 -7.60
CA PRO A 46 -1.80 -8.77 -6.39
C PRO A 46 -2.28 -9.75 -5.34
N LEU A 47 -1.40 -10.03 -4.41
CA LEU A 47 -1.70 -10.99 -3.34
C LEU A 47 -2.88 -10.52 -2.49
N THR A 48 -3.49 -11.48 -1.79
CA THR A 48 -4.56 -11.16 -0.85
C THR A 48 -4.02 -10.31 0.29
N GLU A 49 -4.92 -9.65 1.01
CA GLU A 49 -4.49 -8.81 2.13
C GLU A 49 -3.72 -9.60 3.17
N GLU A 50 -4.14 -10.82 3.42
CA GLU A 50 -3.44 -11.68 4.38
C GLU A 50 -2.02 -11.95 3.92
N ARG A 51 -1.85 -12.28 2.64
CA ARG A 51 -0.52 -12.55 2.12
C ARG A 51 0.33 -11.30 2.01
N LEU A 52 -0.30 -10.16 1.77
CA LEU A 52 0.45 -8.90 1.77
C LEU A 52 1.05 -8.62 3.15
N ALA A 53 0.29 -8.89 4.22
CA ALA A 53 0.80 -8.71 5.57
C ALA A 53 1.98 -9.64 5.82
N THR A 54 1.85 -10.91 5.41
CA THR A 54 2.95 -11.86 5.56
C THR A 54 4.17 -11.42 4.76
N LEU A 55 3.94 -10.94 3.54
CA LEU A 55 5.02 -10.45 2.69
C LEU A 55 5.78 -9.31 3.35
N ALA A 56 5.05 -8.36 3.95
CA ALA A 56 5.68 -7.24 4.62
C ALA A 56 6.58 -7.72 5.76
N ASP A 57 6.13 -8.74 6.50
CA ASP A 57 6.93 -9.30 7.57
C ASP A 57 8.17 -10.03 7.03
N VAL A 58 7.98 -10.87 6.02
CA VAL A 58 9.08 -11.65 5.46
C VAL A 58 10.17 -10.76 4.88
N LEU A 59 9.77 -9.71 4.19
CA LEU A 59 10.71 -8.77 3.59
C LEU A 59 11.15 -7.67 4.55
N ASN A 60 10.63 -7.70 5.78
CA ASN A 60 10.99 -6.72 6.81
C ASN A 60 10.82 -5.29 6.31
N LEU A 61 9.67 -5.02 5.71
CA LEU A 61 9.40 -3.68 5.18
C LEU A 61 9.16 -2.70 6.32
N ASN A 62 9.71 -1.50 6.18
CA ASN A 62 9.45 -0.45 7.14
C ASN A 62 8.10 0.19 6.84
N GLU A 63 7.70 1.18 7.67
CA GLU A 63 6.37 1.77 7.52
C GLU A 63 6.20 2.47 6.18
N ALA A 64 7.24 3.14 5.70
CA ALA A 64 7.16 3.82 4.41
C ALA A 64 7.02 2.81 3.27
N GLU A 65 7.76 1.72 3.34
CA GLU A 65 7.69 0.68 2.32
C GLU A 65 6.34 -0.01 2.33
N LYS A 66 5.77 -0.26 3.52
CA LYS A 66 4.43 -0.83 3.59
C LYS A 66 3.39 0.08 2.98
N ALA A 67 3.47 1.39 3.30
CA ALA A 67 2.52 2.33 2.73
C ALA A 67 2.61 2.35 1.22
N GLU A 68 3.82 2.35 0.69
CA GLU A 68 4.02 2.32 -0.75
C GLU A 68 3.40 1.06 -1.36
N MET A 69 3.63 -0.09 -0.73
CA MET A 69 3.07 -1.35 -1.21
C MET A 69 1.55 -1.30 -1.28
N TYR A 70 0.92 -0.85 -0.20
CA TYR A 70 -0.55 -0.80 -0.16
C TYR A 70 -1.10 0.24 -1.14
N ASP A 71 -0.40 1.36 -1.31
CA ASP A 71 -0.84 2.36 -2.27
C ASP A 71 -0.81 1.81 -3.70
N ILE A 72 0.25 1.07 -4.02
CA ILE A 72 0.36 0.46 -5.35
C ILE A 72 -0.78 -0.53 -5.58
N VAL A 73 -1.05 -1.38 -4.58
CA VAL A 73 -2.12 -2.37 -4.71
C VAL A 73 -3.48 -1.68 -4.88
N GLY A 74 -3.74 -0.66 -4.06
CA GLY A 74 -5.00 0.07 -4.16
C GLY A 74 -5.16 0.74 -5.51
N HIS A 75 -4.11 1.40 -5.98
CA HIS A 75 -4.15 2.06 -7.27
C HIS A 75 -4.40 1.06 -8.40
N GLN A 76 -3.73 -0.08 -8.34
CA GLN A 76 -3.85 -1.10 -9.38
C GLN A 76 -5.25 -1.66 -9.44
N LYS A 77 -5.92 -1.76 -8.30
CA LYS A 77 -7.31 -2.23 -8.25
C LYS A 77 -8.33 -1.14 -8.48
N GLY A 78 -7.90 0.11 -8.57
CA GLY A 78 -8.81 1.23 -8.69
C GLY A 78 -9.59 1.50 -7.42
N LEU A 79 -8.98 1.19 -6.27
CA LEU A 79 -9.63 1.29 -4.98
C LEU A 79 -8.73 2.02 -3.99
N LEU A 80 -9.28 2.26 -2.82
CA LEU A 80 -8.50 2.79 -1.71
C LEU A 80 -7.42 1.79 -1.33
N ALA A 81 -6.31 2.27 -0.76
CA ALA A 81 -5.28 1.37 -0.27
C ALA A 81 -5.88 0.41 0.74
N PRO A 82 -5.59 -0.90 0.62
CA PRO A 82 -6.27 -1.90 1.45
C PRO A 82 -6.09 -1.71 2.95
N ASP A 83 -4.94 -1.22 3.37
CA ASP A 83 -4.69 -1.03 4.81
C ASP A 83 -5.58 0.06 5.41
N LEU A 84 -6.16 0.91 4.58
CA LEU A 84 -7.01 2.01 5.06
C LEU A 84 -8.48 1.64 5.10
N ASN A 85 -8.88 0.54 4.45
CA ASN A 85 -10.28 0.15 4.40
C ASN A 85 -10.91 -0.03 5.78
N PRO A 86 -10.26 -0.75 6.72
CA PRO A 86 -10.87 -0.90 8.04
C PRO A 86 -11.04 0.44 8.77
N TYR A 87 -10.09 1.35 8.57
CA TYR A 87 -10.19 2.65 9.21
C TYR A 87 -11.39 3.44 8.69
N VAL A 88 -11.57 3.45 7.36
CA VAL A 88 -12.63 4.22 6.75
C VAL A 88 -14.00 3.58 6.98
N ASN A 89 -14.03 2.26 7.01
CA ASN A 89 -15.27 1.50 7.01
C ASN A 89 -16.19 1.84 8.18
N ASP A 90 -15.62 2.10 9.35
CA ASP A 90 -16.40 2.39 10.54
C ASP A 90 -16.57 3.89 10.80
N ARG A 91 -16.18 4.72 9.84
CA ARG A 91 -16.16 6.16 10.05
C ARG A 91 -16.86 6.90 8.90
N PRO A 92 -18.19 6.96 8.93
CA PRO A 92 -18.91 7.63 7.83
C PRO A 92 -18.48 9.09 7.65
N TYR A 93 -18.01 9.74 8.72
CA TYR A 93 -17.56 11.13 8.58
C TYR A 93 -16.33 11.25 7.68
N VAL A 94 -15.52 10.17 7.54
CA VAL A 94 -14.40 10.20 6.60
C VAL A 94 -14.92 10.24 5.17
N ASN A 95 -15.90 9.41 4.85
CA ASN A 95 -16.51 9.46 3.52
C ASN A 95 -17.11 10.81 3.23
N ALA A 96 -17.77 11.39 4.23
CA ALA A 96 -18.36 12.73 4.05
C ALA A 96 -17.28 13.76 3.78
N ALA A 97 -16.17 13.70 4.50
CA ALA A 97 -15.06 14.60 4.29
C ALA A 97 -14.46 14.46 2.89
N LEU A 98 -14.32 13.22 2.43
CA LEU A 98 -13.80 12.97 1.09
C LEU A 98 -14.71 13.54 0.02
N ARG A 99 -16.04 13.41 0.19
CA ARG A 99 -16.97 13.98 -0.77
C ARG A 99 -16.89 15.49 -0.81
N THR A 100 -16.75 16.11 0.37
CA THR A 100 -16.60 17.57 0.44
C THR A 100 -15.33 18.01 -0.28
N ALA A 101 -14.22 17.29 -0.02
CA ALA A 101 -12.96 17.61 -0.66
C ALA A 101 -13.07 17.49 -2.18
N ARG A 102 -13.73 16.42 -2.64
CA ARG A 102 -13.92 16.20 -4.07
C ARG A 102 -14.74 17.34 -4.68
N ASN A 103 -15.84 17.70 -4.02
CA ASN A 103 -16.75 18.69 -4.56
C ASN A 103 -16.15 20.08 -4.58
N LEU A 104 -15.25 20.36 -3.65
CA LEU A 104 -14.56 21.65 -3.61
C LEU A 104 -13.21 21.61 -4.30
N GLU A 105 -12.89 20.49 -4.94
CA GLU A 105 -11.67 20.33 -5.74
C GLU A 105 -10.41 20.57 -4.93
N ALA A 106 -10.37 19.98 -3.73
CA ALA A 106 -9.18 20.04 -2.90
C ALA A 106 -7.98 19.47 -3.68
N ASN A 107 -6.85 20.14 -3.58
CA ASN A 107 -5.65 19.73 -4.27
C ASN A 107 -4.61 19.20 -3.29
N GLU A 108 -3.43 18.90 -3.79
CA GLU A 108 -2.38 18.32 -2.96
C GLU A 108 -2.01 19.24 -1.79
N ASP A 109 -1.93 20.53 -2.06
CA ASP A 109 -1.59 21.50 -1.00
C ASP A 109 -2.63 21.50 0.11
N ASP A 110 -3.90 21.41 -0.26
CA ASP A 110 -4.98 21.36 0.74
C ASP A 110 -4.80 20.15 1.65
N TRP A 111 -4.47 19.01 1.09
CA TRP A 111 -4.28 17.81 1.89
C TRP A 111 -3.03 17.89 2.76
N LYS A 112 -1.97 18.51 2.23
CA LYS A 112 -0.76 18.69 3.04
C LYS A 112 -1.02 19.61 4.22
N MET A 113 -1.80 20.66 4.00
CA MET A 113 -2.15 21.56 5.10
C MET A 113 -2.98 20.85 6.15
N PHE A 114 -3.91 19.99 5.69
CA PHE A 114 -4.70 19.21 6.63
C PHE A 114 -3.79 18.34 7.52
N VAL A 115 -2.83 17.66 6.90
CA VAL A 115 -1.94 16.79 7.65
C VAL A 115 -1.11 17.58 8.65
N GLU A 116 -0.57 18.73 8.22
CA GLU A 116 0.22 19.58 9.10
C GLU A 116 -0.58 20.06 10.29
N GLU A 117 -1.80 20.50 10.02
CA GLU A 117 -2.66 20.98 11.09
C GLU A 117 -3.03 19.87 12.05
N LEU A 118 -3.31 18.68 11.52
CA LEU A 118 -3.65 17.55 12.37
C LEU A 118 -2.48 17.17 13.28
N ILE A 119 -1.27 17.12 12.72
CA ILE A 119 -0.08 16.80 13.49
C ILE A 119 0.08 17.82 14.63
N LYS A 120 -0.07 19.08 14.32
CA LYS A 120 0.07 20.14 15.31
C LYS A 120 -0.93 19.98 16.45
N ARG A 121 -2.19 19.73 16.10
CA ARG A 121 -3.24 19.58 17.11
C ARG A 121 -3.05 18.37 17.99
N LYS A 122 -2.58 17.25 17.39
CA LYS A 122 -2.46 16.00 18.13
C LYS A 122 -1.14 15.89 18.89
N SER A 123 -0.16 16.71 18.54
CA SER A 123 1.11 16.67 19.24
C SER A 123 1.09 17.45 20.56
N GLY A 124 0.02 18.18 20.79
CA GLY A 124 -0.07 18.98 22.01
C GLY A 124 0.63 20.32 21.94
N ASP A 125 1.11 20.68 20.77
CA ASP A 125 1.73 21.99 20.57
C ASP A 125 0.67 22.99 20.23
N ASN A 126 0.23 23.72 21.15
CA ASN A 126 -0.81 24.70 20.86
C ASN A 126 -0.31 26.09 20.96
#